data_78797ae523fdd62b6b0a4c9ac7bd6a56
#
_entry.id   78797ae523fdd62b6b0a4c9ac7bd6a56
#
_cell.length_a   1.000
_cell.length_b   1.000
_cell.length_c   1.000
_cell.angle_alpha   90.00
_cell.angle_beta   90.00
_cell.angle_gamma   90.00
#
_symmetry.space_group_name_H-M   'P 1'
#
loop_
_entity.id
_entity.type
_entity.pdbx_description
1 polymer ?
#
loop_
_entity_poly.entity_id
_entity_poly.type
_entity_poly.pdbx_seq_one_letter_code
_entity_poly.pdbx_strand_id
1 'polypeptide(L)'
;LLDCHYATPVARDGFLYGFHGRQERRPVLRCLEAEFGKVAWSSEPLPAGNLALADDKLVILLESGELLLAEASPVGFKALHRQQILGSGTRAHFALAGNRLYARDKRRLICVDLSNSD
;
A
#
# COMPACT_ATOMS: atom_id res chain seq x y z
N LEU A 1 -2.23 -17.16 -3.68
CA LEU A 1 -2.87 -16.85 -2.42
C LEU A 1 -2.29 -15.61 -1.77
N LEU A 2 -3.02 -15.06 -0.85
CA LEU A 2 -2.63 -13.86 -0.14
C LEU A 2 -2.61 -14.14 1.36
N ASP A 3 -1.43 -14.08 1.96
CA ASP A 3 -1.24 -14.28 3.39
C ASP A 3 -0.87 -12.94 4.02
N CYS A 4 -1.89 -12.25 4.53
CA CYS A 4 -1.74 -10.90 5.07
C CYS A 4 -1.56 -10.95 6.58
N HIS A 5 -0.34 -10.63 7.04
CA HIS A 5 -0.02 -10.65 8.47
C HIS A 5 -0.35 -9.35 9.19
N TYR A 6 -0.24 -8.22 8.52
CA TYR A 6 -0.35 -6.92 9.17
C TYR A 6 -1.41 -6.03 8.60
N ALA A 7 -1.69 -6.16 7.32
CA ALA A 7 -2.54 -5.21 6.62
C ALA A 7 -3.73 -5.91 6.01
N THR A 8 -4.88 -5.28 6.11
CA THR A 8 -6.08 -5.76 5.43
C THR A 8 -5.92 -5.52 3.94
N PRO A 9 -6.20 -6.51 3.09
CA PRO A 9 -6.18 -6.28 1.65
C PRO A 9 -7.33 -5.38 1.21
N VAL A 10 -7.18 -4.75 0.05
CA VAL A 10 -8.22 -3.94 -0.56
C VAL A 10 -8.70 -4.58 -1.86
N ALA A 11 -9.93 -4.32 -2.24
CA ALA A 11 -10.54 -4.94 -3.41
C ALA A 11 -11.04 -3.88 -4.39
N ARG A 12 -10.82 -4.13 -5.68
CA ARG A 12 -11.33 -3.29 -6.75
C ARG A 12 -11.49 -4.11 -8.03
N ASP A 13 -12.66 -4.00 -8.65
CA ASP A 13 -12.96 -4.60 -9.97
C ASP A 13 -12.63 -6.10 -10.04
N GLY A 14 -12.92 -6.83 -8.96
CA GLY A 14 -12.72 -8.28 -8.91
C GLY A 14 -11.30 -8.70 -8.57
N PHE A 15 -10.43 -7.78 -8.19
CA PHE A 15 -9.05 -8.06 -7.79
C PHE A 15 -8.80 -7.63 -6.35
N LEU A 16 -7.95 -8.39 -5.66
CA LEU A 16 -7.50 -8.09 -4.31
C LEU A 16 -6.04 -7.64 -4.36
N TYR A 17 -5.74 -6.60 -3.62
CA TYR A 17 -4.38 -6.08 -3.51
C TYR A 17 -3.98 -6.13 -2.04
N GLY A 18 -2.83 -6.69 -1.75
CA GLY A 18 -2.39 -6.78 -0.35
C GLY A 18 -0.96 -7.25 -0.23
N PHE A 19 -0.41 -7.09 0.97
CA PHE A 19 0.91 -7.59 1.28
C PHE A 19 0.83 -9.09 1.58
N HIS A 20 1.69 -9.85 0.94
CA HIS A 20 1.79 -11.30 1.14
C HIS A 20 3.13 -11.61 1.80
N GLY A 21 3.09 -12.40 2.88
CA GLY A 21 4.27 -12.84 3.57
C GLY A 21 4.33 -12.34 4.99
N ARG A 22 5.42 -12.68 5.65
CA ARG A 22 5.67 -12.33 7.05
C ARG A 22 6.72 -11.24 7.15
N GLN A 23 6.67 -10.48 8.23
CA GLN A 23 7.61 -9.39 8.49
C GLN A 23 9.08 -9.85 8.40
N GLU A 24 9.37 -11.06 8.83
CA GLU A 24 10.73 -11.60 8.87
C GLU A 24 11.33 -11.81 7.49
N ARG A 25 10.50 -11.87 6.45
CA ARG A 25 10.90 -12.16 5.07
C ARG A 25 10.43 -11.10 4.11
N ARG A 26 10.60 -9.87 4.42
CA ARG A 26 10.17 -8.75 3.59
C ARG A 26 9.04 -9.13 2.62
N PRO A 27 7.80 -8.81 2.96
CA PRO A 27 6.67 -9.21 2.15
C PRO A 27 6.70 -8.63 0.74
N VAL A 28 5.90 -9.20 -0.13
CA VAL A 28 5.66 -8.65 -1.46
C VAL A 28 4.25 -8.08 -1.52
N LEU A 29 4.06 -7.05 -2.33
CA LEU A 29 2.71 -6.59 -2.67
C LEU A 29 2.21 -7.48 -3.80
N ARG A 30 0.99 -7.97 -3.69
CA ARG A 30 0.45 -8.94 -4.62
C ARG A 30 -0.96 -8.56 -5.05
N CYS A 31 -1.26 -8.83 -6.30
CA CYS A 31 -2.61 -8.71 -6.86
C CYS A 31 -3.14 -10.09 -7.17
N LEU A 32 -4.32 -10.42 -6.66
CA LEU A 32 -5.00 -11.69 -6.91
C LEU A 32 -6.33 -11.46 -7.60
N GLU A 33 -6.70 -12.37 -8.50
CA GLU A 33 -8.06 -12.47 -8.97
C GLU A 33 -8.93 -13.03 -7.85
N ALA A 34 -9.96 -12.28 -7.44
CA ALA A 34 -10.75 -12.62 -6.25
C ALA A 34 -11.56 -13.90 -6.44
N GLU A 35 -12.04 -14.18 -7.64
CA GLU A 35 -12.92 -15.32 -7.90
C GLU A 35 -12.18 -16.65 -7.78
N PHE A 36 -10.99 -16.78 -8.37
CA PHE A 36 -10.25 -18.03 -8.41
C PHE A 36 -8.94 -18.04 -7.62
N GLY A 37 -8.58 -16.90 -7.02
CA GLY A 37 -7.35 -16.78 -6.24
C GLY A 37 -6.07 -16.81 -7.08
N LYS A 38 -6.17 -16.58 -8.37
CA LYS A 38 -5.01 -16.61 -9.25
C LYS A 38 -4.18 -15.34 -9.10
N VAL A 39 -2.87 -15.49 -8.94
CA VAL A 39 -1.96 -14.34 -8.80
C VAL A 39 -1.82 -13.65 -10.16
N ALA A 40 -2.19 -12.37 -10.20
CA ALA A 40 -2.02 -11.53 -11.39
C ALA A 40 -0.60 -10.98 -11.46
N TRP A 41 -0.06 -10.51 -10.34
CA TRP A 41 1.32 -10.05 -10.24
C TRP A 41 1.79 -10.03 -8.79
N SER A 42 3.11 -10.00 -8.62
CA SER A 42 3.77 -9.77 -7.33
C SER A 42 4.87 -8.74 -7.53
N SER A 43 5.02 -7.83 -6.57
CA SER A 43 6.11 -6.85 -6.58
C SER A 43 7.43 -7.49 -6.14
N GLU A 44 8.51 -6.72 -6.23
CA GLU A 44 9.72 -7.03 -5.51
C GLU A 44 9.47 -6.97 -3.99
N PRO A 45 10.32 -7.59 -3.17
CA PRO A 45 10.18 -7.45 -1.72
C PRO A 45 10.19 -5.99 -1.27
N LEU A 46 9.29 -5.66 -0.36
CA LEU A 46 9.12 -4.32 0.18
C LEU A 46 9.12 -4.40 1.70
N PRO A 47 9.42 -3.30 2.41
CA PRO A 47 9.07 -3.23 3.83
C PRO A 47 7.58 -3.47 4.00
N ALA A 48 7.18 -4.02 5.14
CA ALA A 48 5.76 -4.18 5.44
C ALA A 48 5.07 -2.82 5.49
N GLY A 49 3.76 -2.79 5.30
CA GLY A 49 3.03 -1.55 5.34
C GLY A 49 1.53 -1.77 5.28
N ASN A 50 0.82 -0.69 5.18
CA ASN A 50 -0.63 -0.67 5.00
C ASN A 50 -0.98 -0.03 3.68
N LEU A 51 -2.14 -0.38 3.14
CA LEU A 51 -2.61 0.18 1.88
C LEU A 51 -4.09 0.50 1.95
N ALA A 52 -4.50 1.41 1.09
CA ALA A 52 -5.89 1.80 0.92
C ALA A 52 -6.12 2.15 -0.55
N LEU A 53 -7.38 2.24 -0.94
CA LEU A 53 -7.75 2.72 -2.26
C LEU A 53 -8.21 4.18 -2.19
N ALA A 54 -7.70 4.99 -3.10
CA ALA A 54 -8.19 6.34 -3.33
C ALA A 54 -8.53 6.42 -4.81
N ASP A 55 -9.82 6.34 -5.11
CA ASP A 55 -10.34 6.20 -6.48
C ASP A 55 -9.76 4.95 -7.15
N ASP A 56 -8.97 5.10 -8.20
CA ASP A 56 -8.35 4.00 -8.93
C ASP A 56 -6.89 3.78 -8.54
N LYS A 57 -6.45 4.37 -7.43
CA LYS A 57 -5.05 4.30 -7.01
C LYS A 57 -4.89 3.57 -5.69
N LEU A 58 -3.80 2.82 -5.60
CA LEU A 58 -3.35 2.25 -4.34
C LEU A 58 -2.50 3.29 -3.62
N VAL A 59 -2.85 3.54 -2.36
CA VAL A 59 -2.07 4.39 -1.46
C VAL A 59 -1.40 3.46 -0.47
N ILE A 60 -0.09 3.43 -0.47
CA ILE A 60 0.70 2.47 0.31
C ILE A 60 1.65 3.24 1.21
N LEU A 61 1.55 3.02 2.52
CA LEU A 61 2.51 3.57 3.47
C LEU A 61 3.32 2.43 4.07
N LEU A 62 4.60 2.43 3.82
CA LEU A 62 5.53 1.40 4.28
C LEU A 62 6.06 1.73 5.68
N GLU A 63 6.47 0.71 6.42
CA GLU A 63 7.08 0.88 7.75
C GLU A 63 8.39 1.66 7.68
N SER A 64 9.00 1.76 6.51
CA SER A 64 10.15 2.64 6.28
C SER A 64 9.76 4.13 6.31
N GLY A 65 8.46 4.44 6.32
CA GLY A 65 7.98 5.81 6.24
C GLY A 65 7.81 6.33 4.81
N GLU A 66 8.02 5.45 3.84
CA GLU A 66 7.87 5.82 2.42
C GLU A 66 6.42 5.68 1.98
N LEU A 67 5.90 6.70 1.32
CA LEU A 67 4.59 6.70 0.69
C LEU A 67 4.74 6.33 -0.78
N LEU A 68 3.96 5.35 -1.22
CA LEU A 68 3.89 4.96 -2.63
C LEU A 68 2.47 5.19 -3.13
N LEU A 69 2.35 5.72 -4.33
CA LEU A 69 1.08 5.75 -5.08
C LEU A 69 1.24 4.89 -6.32
N ALA A 70 0.29 4.01 -6.58
CA ALA A 70 0.32 3.12 -7.73
C ALA A 70 -1.08 2.95 -8.30
N GLU A 71 -1.18 2.56 -9.55
CA GLU A 71 -2.47 2.22 -10.13
C GLU A 71 -2.98 0.90 -9.56
N ALA A 72 -4.27 0.84 -9.23
CA ALA A 72 -4.93 -0.41 -8.88
C ALA A 72 -5.27 -1.16 -10.17
N SER A 73 -4.33 -1.96 -10.66
CA SER A 73 -4.43 -2.62 -11.97
C SER A 73 -3.93 -4.07 -11.87
N PRO A 74 -4.62 -5.02 -12.53
CA PRO A 74 -4.14 -6.40 -12.61
C PRO A 74 -3.01 -6.59 -13.62
N VAL A 75 -2.65 -5.57 -14.39
CA VAL A 75 -1.63 -5.67 -15.43
C VAL A 75 -0.23 -5.72 -14.85
N GLY A 76 0.02 -5.00 -13.77
CA GLY A 76 1.31 -5.00 -13.11
C GLY A 76 1.40 -3.93 -12.04
N PHE A 77 2.45 -4.00 -11.24
CA PHE A 77 2.72 -3.00 -10.23
C PHE A 77 3.65 -1.94 -10.77
N LYS A 78 3.18 -0.69 -10.74
CA LYS A 78 3.98 0.45 -11.15
C LYS A 78 3.74 1.59 -10.19
N ALA A 79 4.78 2.00 -9.48
CA ALA A 79 4.69 3.14 -8.60
C ALA A 79 4.67 4.42 -9.44
N LEU A 80 3.59 5.19 -9.29
CA LEU A 80 3.42 6.47 -9.98
C LEU A 80 4.16 7.58 -9.24
N HIS A 81 4.30 7.42 -7.93
CA HIS A 81 4.92 8.41 -7.07
C HIS A 81 5.48 7.73 -5.84
N ARG A 82 6.67 8.15 -5.39
CA ARG A 82 7.33 7.66 -4.18
C ARG A 82 7.89 8.85 -3.43
N GLN A 83 7.66 8.87 -2.10
CA GLN A 83 8.17 9.96 -1.27
C GLN A 83 8.36 9.48 0.16
N GLN A 84 9.49 9.84 0.75
CA GLN A 84 9.73 9.61 2.17
C GLN A 84 9.00 10.70 2.95
N ILE A 85 7.99 10.32 3.75
CA ILE A 85 7.18 11.28 4.47
C ILE A 85 7.31 11.18 5.99
N LEU A 86 7.71 10.02 6.50
CA LEU A 86 7.89 9.78 7.93
C LEU A 86 9.21 9.07 8.17
N GLY A 87 9.65 9.00 9.42
CA GLY A 87 10.83 8.24 9.79
C GLY A 87 10.60 6.75 9.70
N SER A 88 11.67 5.98 9.64
CA SER A 88 11.61 4.51 9.66
C SER A 88 11.08 4.04 11.02
N GLY A 89 10.55 2.81 11.04
CA GLY A 89 9.92 2.25 12.23
C GLY A 89 8.48 2.67 12.41
N THR A 90 7.90 3.34 11.43
CA THR A 90 6.49 3.71 11.41
C THR A 90 5.64 2.45 11.37
N ARG A 91 4.62 2.37 12.22
CA ARG A 91 3.65 1.27 12.17
C ARG A 91 2.56 1.50 11.13
N ALA A 92 2.83 2.33 10.19
CA ALA A 92 2.12 2.48 8.92
C ALA A 92 0.60 2.58 9.02
N HIS A 93 0.07 3.09 10.12
CA HIS A 93 -1.35 3.38 10.22
C HIS A 93 -1.61 4.77 9.68
N PHE A 94 -2.57 4.88 8.79
CA PHE A 94 -2.95 6.15 8.22
C PHE A 94 -4.44 6.18 7.97
N ALA A 95 -4.99 7.38 7.77
CA ALA A 95 -6.37 7.59 7.42
C ALA A 95 -6.46 8.44 6.16
N LEU A 96 -7.46 8.14 5.33
CA LEU A 96 -7.78 8.94 4.15
C LEU A 96 -9.06 9.70 4.40
N ALA A 97 -9.06 10.99 4.05
CA ALA A 97 -10.25 11.82 4.06
C ALA A 97 -10.24 12.67 2.79
N GLY A 98 -11.10 12.32 1.83
CA GLY A 98 -11.07 12.92 0.51
C GLY A 98 -9.73 12.63 -0.16
N ASN A 99 -9.03 13.68 -0.58
CA ASN A 99 -7.72 13.57 -1.21
C ASN A 99 -6.57 13.78 -0.23
N ARG A 100 -6.83 13.64 1.07
CA ARG A 100 -5.80 13.88 2.09
C ARG A 100 -5.49 12.61 2.85
N LEU A 101 -4.20 12.36 3.01
CA LEU A 101 -3.68 11.28 3.84
C LEU A 101 -3.18 11.86 5.15
N TYR A 102 -3.63 11.29 6.25
CA TYR A 102 -3.17 11.65 7.61
C TYR A 102 -2.39 10.48 8.15
N ALA A 103 -1.12 10.71 8.48
CA ALA A 103 -0.25 9.67 9.02
C ALA A 103 0.60 10.22 10.15
N ARG A 104 1.05 9.32 11.01
CA ARG A 104 1.88 9.71 12.13
C ARG A 104 2.98 8.71 12.40
N ASP A 105 4.11 9.21 12.88
CA ASP A 105 5.11 8.39 13.55
C ASP A 105 5.11 8.76 15.04
N LYS A 106 6.17 8.41 15.75
CA LYS A 106 6.25 8.69 17.19
C LYS A 106 6.35 10.18 17.52
N ARG A 107 6.72 11.01 16.56
CA ARG A 107 7.02 12.43 16.78
C ARG A 107 6.11 13.39 16.07
N ARG A 108 5.51 12.97 14.95
CA ARG A 108 4.76 13.89 14.09
C ARG A 108 3.47 13.30 13.62
N LEU A 109 2.48 14.17 13.48
CA LEU A 109 1.29 13.92 12.69
C LEU A 109 1.44 14.75 11.42
N ILE A 110 1.30 14.13 10.26
CA ILE A 110 1.40 14.83 8.99
C ILE A 110 0.14 14.67 8.17
N CYS A 111 -0.10 15.63 7.29
CA CYS A 111 -1.19 15.58 6.32
C CYS A 111 -0.58 15.78 4.94
N VAL A 112 -0.87 14.85 4.02
CA VAL A 112 -0.38 14.89 2.65
C VAL A 112 -1.57 15.07 1.73
N ASP A 113 -1.51 16.06 0.84
CA ASP A 113 -2.53 16.30 -0.17
C ASP A 113 -2.19 15.44 -1.40
N LEU A 114 -3.00 14.42 -1.64
CA LEU A 114 -2.78 13.47 -2.73
C LEU A 114 -3.20 14.02 -4.09
N SER A 115 -4.02 15.06 -4.12
CA SER A 115 -4.48 15.64 -5.39
C SER A 115 -3.37 16.28 -6.19
N ASN A 116 -2.26 16.64 -5.55
CA ASN A 116 -1.10 17.25 -6.18
C ASN A 116 0.06 16.28 -6.39
N SER A 117 -0.20 14.99 -6.32
CA SER A 117 0.84 13.94 -6.39
C SER A 117 1.01 13.42 -7.81
N ASP A 118 1.27 14.29 -8.73
CA ASP A 118 1.50 13.89 -10.14
C ASP A 118 2.94 13.48 -10.40
#